data_802a732517076ec4ad3c94bfb9fedf4f
#
_entry.id   802a732517076ec4ad3c94bfb9fedf4f
#
_cell.length_a   1.000
_cell.length_b   1.000
_cell.length_c   1.000
_cell.angle_alpha   90.00
_cell.angle_beta   90.00
_cell.angle_gamma   90.00
#
_symmetry.space_group_name_H-M   'P 1'
#
loop_
_entity.id
_entity.type
_entity.pdbx_description
1 polymer ?
#
loop_
_entity_poly.entity_id
_entity_poly.type
_entity_poly.pdbx_seq_one_letter_code
_entity_poly.pdbx_strand_id
1 'polypeptide(L)'
;MAWQDECIKALNEQNLFEDSWHKTRFKELLTCYSSYPFFTKGLCKCMYLSAWDEEHFCVMLENLAEMTLGQEKNTKEMQNRGEVLAKEQTDSQSYVYDLSCAFLENRPFYLEENIPIEPAVRHIIEQASKASEIIDHLTS
;
A
#
# COMPACT_ATOMS: atom_id res chain seq x y z
N MET A 1 -20.59 11.54 3.77
CA MET A 1 -19.12 11.68 3.66
C MET A 1 -18.58 10.60 2.75
N ALA A 2 -17.65 10.94 1.86
CA ALA A 2 -17.09 9.97 0.93
C ALA A 2 -16.26 8.91 1.67
N TRP A 3 -16.23 7.70 1.14
CA TRP A 3 -15.47 6.59 1.73
C TRP A 3 -14.00 6.94 1.92
N GLN A 4 -13.40 7.66 0.95
CA GLN A 4 -12.01 8.07 1.02
C GLN A 4 -11.73 8.95 2.25
N ASP A 5 -12.64 9.89 2.53
CA ASP A 5 -12.50 10.78 3.67
C ASP A 5 -12.63 10.01 4.99
N GLU A 6 -13.54 9.04 5.05
CA GLU A 6 -13.70 8.20 6.23
C GLU A 6 -12.46 7.33 6.47
N CYS A 7 -11.88 6.81 5.40
CA CYS A 7 -10.66 6.01 5.48
C CYS A 7 -9.51 6.83 6.05
N ILE A 8 -9.27 8.01 5.49
CA ILE A 8 -8.17 8.89 5.93
C ILE A 8 -8.40 9.29 7.39
N LYS A 9 -9.62 9.65 7.74
CA LYS A 9 -9.96 10.03 9.11
C LYS A 9 -9.71 8.90 10.09
N ALA A 10 -10.14 7.69 9.76
CA ALA A 10 -9.96 6.53 10.64
C ALA A 10 -8.49 6.20 10.86
N LEU A 11 -7.70 6.22 9.80
CA LEU A 11 -6.27 5.96 9.90
C LEU A 11 -5.54 7.05 10.69
N ASN A 12 -5.94 8.30 10.49
CA ASN A 12 -5.34 9.43 11.19
C ASN A 12 -5.65 9.39 12.70
N GLU A 13 -6.87 9.01 13.05
CA GLU A 13 -7.29 8.89 14.46
C GLU A 13 -6.50 7.82 15.20
N GLN A 14 -6.01 6.80 14.50
CA GLN A 14 -5.20 5.74 15.08
C GLN A 14 -3.71 5.99 14.96
N ASN A 15 -3.30 7.17 14.50
CA ASN A 15 -1.89 7.55 14.31
C ASN A 15 -1.12 6.56 13.43
N LEU A 16 -1.75 6.13 12.34
CA LEU A 16 -1.15 5.15 11.44
C LEU A 16 -0.35 5.75 10.29
N PHE A 17 -0.33 7.07 10.15
CA PHE A 17 0.56 7.73 9.20
C PHE A 17 1.89 8.04 9.87
N GLU A 18 2.98 7.70 9.19
CA GLU A 18 4.34 7.91 9.72
C GLU A 18 4.68 9.40 9.86
N ASP A 19 4.22 10.20 8.91
CA ASP A 19 4.43 11.64 8.89
C ASP A 19 3.38 12.30 7.99
N SER A 20 3.46 13.62 7.84
CA SER A 20 2.52 14.36 7.00
C SER A 20 2.67 14.00 5.52
N TRP A 21 3.86 13.61 5.07
CA TRP A 21 4.09 13.19 3.68
C TRP A 21 3.39 11.87 3.38
N HIS A 22 3.44 10.91 4.30
CA HIS A 22 2.73 9.64 4.17
C HIS A 22 1.23 9.88 3.98
N LYS A 23 0.65 10.70 4.83
CA LYS A 23 -0.78 11.04 4.74
C LYS A 23 -1.11 11.73 3.41
N THR A 24 -0.30 12.71 3.00
CA THR A 24 -0.52 13.47 1.78
C THR A 24 -0.46 12.57 0.54
N ARG A 25 0.53 11.70 0.47
CA ARG A 25 0.69 10.76 -0.64
C ARG A 25 -0.49 9.78 -0.72
N PHE A 26 -0.91 9.24 0.41
CA PHE A 26 -2.05 8.33 0.46
C PHE A 26 -3.34 9.02 0.02
N LYS A 27 -3.57 10.23 0.50
CA LYS A 27 -4.73 11.02 0.10
C LYS A 27 -4.74 11.30 -1.40
N GLU A 28 -3.59 11.62 -1.96
CA GLU A 28 -3.45 11.85 -3.40
C GLU A 28 -3.82 10.60 -4.20
N LEU A 29 -3.31 9.43 -3.80
CA LEU A 29 -3.63 8.17 -4.47
C LEU A 29 -5.14 7.88 -4.42
N LEU A 30 -5.75 8.03 -3.27
CA LEU A 30 -7.19 7.81 -3.13
C LEU A 30 -8.00 8.80 -3.98
N THR A 31 -7.65 10.07 -3.94
CA THR A 31 -8.36 11.10 -4.68
C THR A 31 -8.32 10.83 -6.18
N CYS A 32 -7.15 10.42 -6.69
CA CYS A 32 -6.95 10.23 -8.12
C CYS A 32 -7.50 8.89 -8.64
N TYR A 33 -7.48 7.83 -7.82
CA TYR A 33 -7.69 6.47 -8.36
C TYR A 33 -8.82 5.67 -7.72
N SER A 34 -9.45 6.14 -6.66
CA SER A 34 -10.48 5.36 -5.98
C SER A 34 -11.79 5.21 -6.77
N SER A 35 -12.00 6.03 -7.78
CA SER A 35 -13.20 5.94 -8.63
C SER A 35 -13.07 4.98 -9.80
N TYR A 36 -11.88 4.44 -10.05
CA TYR A 36 -11.67 3.50 -11.16
C TYR A 36 -12.17 2.10 -10.80
N PRO A 37 -12.63 1.33 -11.80
CA PRO A 37 -13.14 -0.03 -11.56
C PRO A 37 -12.14 -0.99 -10.94
N PHE A 38 -10.83 -0.77 -11.16
CA PHE A 38 -9.79 -1.64 -10.60
C PHE A 38 -9.52 -1.39 -9.10
N PHE A 39 -10.11 -0.35 -8.53
CA PHE A 39 -9.88 -0.02 -7.12
C PHE A 39 -10.57 -1.04 -6.21
N THR A 40 -9.80 -1.61 -5.29
CA THR A 40 -10.29 -2.58 -4.30
C THR A 40 -9.73 -2.21 -2.92
N LYS A 41 -10.24 -2.84 -1.87
CA LYS A 41 -9.68 -2.65 -0.54
C LYS A 41 -8.22 -3.11 -0.48
N GLY A 42 -7.90 -4.21 -1.17
CA GLY A 42 -6.51 -4.69 -1.25
C GLY A 42 -5.58 -3.65 -1.89
N LEU A 43 -6.02 -3.03 -2.98
CA LEU A 43 -5.25 -1.97 -3.61
C LEU A 43 -5.13 -0.75 -2.69
N CYS A 44 -6.18 -0.41 -1.96
CA CYS A 44 -6.13 0.68 -0.98
C CYS A 44 -5.05 0.44 0.08
N LYS A 45 -4.95 -0.79 0.58
CA LYS A 45 -3.90 -1.17 1.54
C LYS A 45 -2.51 -1.03 0.93
N CYS A 46 -2.35 -1.40 -0.33
CA CYS A 46 -1.08 -1.21 -1.05
C CYS A 46 -0.75 0.26 -1.24
N MET A 47 -1.76 1.10 -1.49
CA MET A 47 -1.58 2.54 -1.57
C MET A 47 -1.08 3.12 -0.25
N TYR A 48 -1.63 2.66 0.87
CA TYR A 48 -1.15 3.06 2.18
C TYR A 48 0.31 2.68 2.38
N LEU A 49 0.65 1.44 2.07
CA LEU A 49 2.00 0.93 2.24
C LEU A 49 3.00 1.65 1.33
N SER A 50 2.65 1.88 0.06
CA SER A 50 3.54 2.54 -0.88
C SER A 50 3.70 4.04 -0.60
N ALA A 51 2.72 4.67 0.00
CA ALA A 51 2.76 6.10 0.33
C ALA A 51 3.76 6.44 1.44
N TRP A 52 4.22 5.44 2.17
CA TRP A 52 5.21 5.59 3.23
C TRP A 52 6.51 6.21 2.75
N ASP A 53 6.93 5.90 1.53
CA ASP A 53 8.26 6.18 1.03
C ASP A 53 8.12 6.69 -0.41
N GLU A 54 8.90 7.72 -0.76
CA GLU A 54 8.82 8.36 -2.07
C GLU A 54 9.07 7.37 -3.21
N GLU A 55 10.06 6.49 -3.07
CA GLU A 55 10.40 5.52 -4.11
C GLU A 55 9.25 4.54 -4.38
N HIS A 56 8.66 3.99 -3.32
CA HIS A 56 7.51 3.10 -3.45
C HIS A 56 6.30 3.83 -4.02
N PHE A 57 6.11 5.07 -3.61
CA PHE A 57 5.03 5.91 -4.11
C PHE A 57 5.15 6.14 -5.62
N CYS A 58 6.36 6.42 -6.11
CA CYS A 58 6.60 6.61 -7.54
C CYS A 58 6.31 5.34 -8.34
N VAL A 59 6.70 4.17 -7.83
CA VAL A 59 6.39 2.89 -8.47
C VAL A 59 4.88 2.68 -8.54
N MET A 60 4.16 2.98 -7.46
CA MET A 60 2.71 2.86 -7.42
C MET A 60 2.06 3.80 -8.43
N LEU A 61 2.48 5.07 -8.49
CA LEU A 61 1.94 6.03 -9.45
C LEU A 61 2.15 5.57 -10.88
N GLU A 62 3.33 5.07 -11.20
CA GLU A 62 3.63 4.59 -12.55
C GLU A 62 2.69 3.44 -12.95
N ASN A 63 2.50 2.47 -12.04
CA ASN A 63 1.60 1.35 -12.31
C ASN A 63 0.15 1.79 -12.47
N LEU A 64 -0.31 2.68 -11.60
CA LEU A 64 -1.68 3.18 -11.66
C LEU A 64 -1.93 4.00 -12.93
N ALA A 65 -0.95 4.81 -13.34
CA ALA A 65 -1.06 5.58 -14.57
C ALA A 65 -1.20 4.67 -15.78
N GLU A 66 -0.43 3.59 -15.85
CA GLU A 66 -0.55 2.62 -16.94
C GLU A 66 -1.92 1.94 -16.94
N MET A 67 -2.47 1.62 -15.78
CA MET A 67 -3.79 1.00 -15.67
C MET A 67 -4.90 1.95 -16.16
N THR A 68 -4.77 3.24 -15.87
CA THR A 68 -5.78 4.22 -16.29
C THR A 68 -5.75 4.52 -17.79
N LEU A 69 -4.62 4.27 -18.45
CA LEU A 69 -4.48 4.50 -19.89
C LEU A 69 -5.13 3.42 -20.73
N GLY A 70 -5.86 2.50 -20.10
CA GLY A 70 -6.60 1.48 -20.81
C GLY A 70 -5.75 0.35 -21.39
N GLN A 71 -4.48 0.32 -21.06
CA GLN A 71 -3.66 -0.84 -21.34
C GLN A 71 -4.11 -1.93 -20.38
N GLU A 72 -4.21 -3.14 -20.82
CA GLU A 72 -4.74 -4.24 -20.01
C GLU A 72 -3.76 -4.65 -18.89
N LYS A 73 -3.32 -3.68 -18.12
CA LYS A 73 -2.50 -3.90 -16.95
C LYS A 73 -3.39 -4.28 -15.79
N ASN A 74 -2.94 -5.24 -15.01
CA ASN A 74 -3.66 -5.68 -13.83
C ASN A 74 -2.70 -5.72 -12.64
N THR A 75 -3.21 -6.13 -11.51
CA THR A 75 -2.41 -6.18 -10.28
C THR A 75 -1.21 -7.12 -10.41
N LYS A 76 -1.27 -8.09 -11.32
CA LYS A 76 -0.15 -9.01 -11.52
C LYS A 76 1.07 -8.32 -12.13
N GLU A 77 0.87 -7.39 -13.08
CA GLU A 77 1.99 -6.62 -13.61
C GLU A 77 2.58 -5.70 -12.56
N MET A 78 1.72 -5.12 -11.72
CA MET A 78 2.18 -4.34 -10.58
C MET A 78 3.03 -5.18 -9.64
N GLN A 79 2.62 -6.44 -9.39
CA GLN A 79 3.39 -7.38 -8.59
C GLN A 79 4.74 -7.68 -9.24
N ASN A 80 4.79 -7.86 -10.55
CA ASN A 80 6.04 -8.13 -11.27
C ASN A 80 7.02 -6.96 -11.14
N ARG A 81 6.54 -5.72 -11.24
CA ARG A 81 7.38 -4.54 -11.05
C ARG A 81 7.88 -4.42 -9.62
N GLY A 82 7.02 -4.74 -8.66
CA GLY A 82 7.40 -4.78 -7.26
C GLY A 82 8.48 -5.82 -6.99
N GLU A 83 8.39 -6.98 -7.65
CA GLU A 83 9.38 -8.04 -7.53
C GLU A 83 10.75 -7.58 -8.04
N VAL A 84 10.79 -6.88 -9.17
CA VAL A 84 12.04 -6.31 -9.69
C VAL A 84 12.63 -5.32 -8.70
N LEU A 85 11.80 -4.41 -8.17
CA LEU A 85 12.25 -3.43 -7.19
C LEU A 85 12.80 -4.12 -5.94
N ALA A 86 12.13 -5.14 -5.44
CA ALA A 86 12.56 -5.87 -4.24
C ALA A 86 13.91 -6.57 -4.46
N LYS A 87 14.15 -7.08 -5.65
CA LYS A 87 15.43 -7.74 -5.96
C LYS A 87 16.60 -6.78 -6.06
N GLU A 88 16.33 -5.53 -6.44
CA GLU A 88 17.35 -4.49 -6.56
C GLU A 88 17.63 -3.79 -5.25
N GLN A 89 16.81 -4.03 -4.23
CA GLN A 89 16.89 -3.39 -2.92
C GLN A 89 17.44 -4.36 -1.87
N THR A 90 17.32 -4.00 -0.61
CA THR A 90 17.72 -4.84 0.50
C THR A 90 16.71 -5.96 0.77
N ASP A 91 17.10 -6.94 1.59
CA ASP A 91 16.19 -8.01 2.00
C ASP A 91 14.94 -7.44 2.68
N SER A 92 15.07 -6.30 3.38
CA SER A 92 13.94 -5.63 4.02
C SER A 92 12.85 -5.26 3.00
N GLN A 93 13.26 -4.83 1.80
CA GLN A 93 12.33 -4.44 0.75
C GLN A 93 11.52 -5.64 0.22
N SER A 94 12.10 -6.83 0.25
CA SER A 94 11.36 -8.02 -0.18
C SER A 94 10.18 -8.33 0.74
N TYR A 95 10.28 -8.00 2.04
CA TYR A 95 9.16 -8.17 2.96
C TYR A 95 8.04 -7.16 2.67
N VAL A 96 8.38 -5.94 2.29
CA VAL A 96 7.39 -4.95 1.87
C VAL A 96 6.66 -5.43 0.62
N TYR A 97 7.40 -5.96 -0.35
CA TYR A 97 6.81 -6.52 -1.55
C TYR A 97 5.87 -7.69 -1.22
N ASP A 98 6.31 -8.62 -0.35
CA ASP A 98 5.49 -9.77 0.04
C ASP A 98 4.19 -9.33 0.71
N LEU A 99 4.25 -8.30 1.56
CA LEU A 99 3.05 -7.77 2.19
C LEU A 99 2.11 -7.15 1.15
N SER A 100 2.66 -6.42 0.18
CA SER A 100 1.86 -5.85 -0.91
C SER A 100 1.12 -6.94 -1.69
N CYS A 101 1.82 -8.04 -2.00
CA CYS A 101 1.20 -9.17 -2.69
C CYS A 101 0.10 -9.81 -1.85
N ALA A 102 0.32 -9.94 -0.55
CA ALA A 102 -0.69 -10.48 0.36
C ALA A 102 -1.95 -9.62 0.38
N PHE A 103 -1.80 -8.30 0.37
CA PHE A 103 -2.93 -7.39 0.31
C PHE A 103 -3.70 -7.54 -1.00
N LEU A 104 -3.00 -7.57 -2.13
CA LEU A 104 -3.64 -7.69 -3.44
C LEU A 104 -4.36 -9.03 -3.63
N GLU A 105 -3.80 -10.10 -3.06
CA GLU A 105 -4.36 -11.45 -3.14
C GLU A 105 -5.34 -11.75 -2.00
N ASN A 106 -5.52 -10.83 -1.08
CA ASN A 106 -6.38 -10.99 0.09
C ASN A 106 -6.01 -12.23 0.92
N ARG A 107 -4.72 -12.41 1.16
CA ARG A 107 -4.22 -13.50 1.97
C ARG A 107 -3.47 -12.98 3.21
N PRO A 108 -3.36 -13.81 4.26
CA PRO A 108 -2.67 -13.39 5.48
C PRO A 108 -1.17 -13.20 5.24
N PHE A 109 -0.56 -12.33 6.05
CA PHE A 109 0.86 -12.08 6.06
C PHE A 109 1.37 -12.16 7.50
N TYR A 110 2.46 -12.86 7.70
CA TYR A 110 3.09 -13.00 9.01
C TYR A 110 4.56 -12.63 8.92
N LEU A 111 5.00 -11.77 9.84
CA LEU A 111 6.39 -11.39 9.98
C LEU A 111 6.96 -12.04 11.22
N GLU A 112 7.98 -12.88 11.06
CA GLU A 112 8.63 -13.53 12.18
C GLU A 112 9.43 -12.52 13.00
N GLU A 113 9.40 -12.67 14.33
CA GLU A 113 10.04 -11.71 15.23
C GLU A 113 11.57 -11.64 15.09
N ASN A 114 12.19 -12.74 14.70
CA ASN A 114 13.65 -12.84 14.64
C ASN A 114 14.25 -12.53 13.27
N ILE A 115 13.46 -12.04 12.33
CA ILE A 115 13.95 -11.69 11.01
C ILE A 115 14.79 -10.40 11.09
N PRO A 116 16.00 -10.39 10.52
CA PRO A 116 16.84 -9.20 10.52
C PRO A 116 16.37 -8.21 9.45
N ILE A 117 15.47 -7.31 9.81
CA ILE A 117 15.03 -6.23 8.92
C ILE A 117 15.25 -4.89 9.62
N GLU A 118 15.35 -3.84 8.80
CA GLU A 118 15.52 -2.50 9.32
C GLU A 118 14.34 -2.11 10.21
N PRO A 119 14.58 -1.42 11.35
CA PRO A 119 13.50 -1.03 12.26
C PRO A 119 12.41 -0.20 11.59
N ALA A 120 12.76 0.70 10.67
CA ALA A 120 11.79 1.52 9.96
C ALA A 120 10.87 0.66 9.07
N VAL A 121 11.43 -0.37 8.43
CA VAL A 121 10.64 -1.29 7.59
C VAL A 121 9.72 -2.14 8.46
N ARG A 122 10.23 -2.66 9.57
CA ARG A 122 9.39 -3.43 10.51
C ARG A 122 8.23 -2.58 11.01
N HIS A 123 8.51 -1.33 11.35
CA HIS A 123 7.49 -0.43 11.85
C HIS A 123 6.38 -0.18 10.83
N ILE A 124 6.73 0.09 9.57
CA ILE A 124 5.70 0.33 8.55
C ILE A 124 4.88 -0.94 8.25
N ILE A 125 5.50 -2.11 8.30
CA ILE A 125 4.79 -3.37 8.12
C ILE A 125 3.76 -3.56 9.24
N GLU A 126 4.15 -3.29 10.49
CA GLU A 126 3.23 -3.38 11.63
C GLU A 126 2.09 -2.37 11.50
N GLN A 127 2.40 -1.13 11.11
CA GLN A 127 1.39 -0.10 10.90
C GLN A 127 0.45 -0.46 9.75
N ALA A 128 0.99 -1.01 8.66
CA ALA A 128 0.18 -1.44 7.52
C ALA A 128 -0.77 -2.58 7.90
N SER A 129 -0.35 -3.48 8.78
CA SER A 129 -1.21 -4.55 9.26
C SER A 129 -2.40 -3.99 10.05
N LYS A 130 -2.16 -2.99 10.90
CA LYS A 130 -3.23 -2.30 11.62
C LYS A 130 -4.15 -1.52 10.68
N ALA A 131 -3.56 -0.82 9.71
CA ALA A 131 -4.33 -0.08 8.71
C ALA A 131 -5.22 -1.03 7.89
N SER A 132 -4.70 -2.21 7.55
CA SER A 132 -5.45 -3.24 6.84
C SER A 132 -6.73 -3.62 7.56
N GLU A 133 -6.66 -3.82 8.87
CA GLU A 133 -7.86 -4.15 9.67
C GLU A 133 -8.88 -3.02 9.63
N ILE A 134 -8.43 -1.78 9.73
CA ILE A 134 -9.32 -0.63 9.67
C ILE A 134 -9.99 -0.54 8.31
N ILE A 135 -9.23 -0.69 7.24
CA ILE A 135 -9.75 -0.62 5.87
C ILE A 135 -10.79 -1.73 5.64
N ASP A 136 -10.54 -2.94 6.15
CA ASP A 136 -11.47 -4.06 6.02
C ASP A 136 -12.81 -3.80 6.70
N HIS A 137 -12.80 -3.02 7.78
CA HIS A 137 -14.02 -2.73 8.53
C HIS A 137 -14.80 -1.52 8.01
N LEU A 138 -14.26 -0.78 7.04
CA LEU A 138 -14.97 0.34 6.46
C LEU A 138 -16.04 -0.16 5.49
N THR A 139 -17.22 0.47 5.58
CA THR A 139 -18.31 0.17 4.64
C THR A 139 -18.11 1.01 3.38
N SER A 140 -18.11 0.37 2.25
CA SER A 140 -17.96 1.06 0.96
C SER A 140 -19.31 1.44 0.36
#